data_4b1020f61330cdd0d61112778d57ec5b
#
_entry.id   4b1020f61330cdd0d61112778d57ec5b
#
_cell.length_a   1.000
_cell.length_b   1.000
_cell.length_c   1.000
_cell.angle_alpha   90.00
_cell.angle_beta   90.00
_cell.angle_gamma   90.00
#
_symmetry.space_group_name_H-M   'P 1'
#
loop_
_entity.id
_entity.type
_entity.pdbx_description
1 polymer ?
#
loop_
_entity_poly.entity_id
_entity_poly.type
_entity_poly.pdbx_seq_one_letter_code
_entity_poly.pdbx_strand_id
1 'polypeptide(L)'
;MKLIHVFSIFGTAESFFDGQFEYLVNLGYEIVVVSSDSPLVDAFCRRNGVRFVPLCIPRSVSPSAITKAVKALCSLIRTEKADAVFGHTPVGALCAMFAARMCGVKNRVYYRHGVIYTTMRGLKRTIFKTEEKFVASLATSVVNVSHSLSRLAIIDGLNGVEKQYVIGHGTCGGIDAQNIFNPDLIDKVKLLTLKEKNGLTHADVVFGFCGRICNDKGIPELVDAFEFFKGKYPDISAKLLLIGGFDIRDGVSEAKKRQMRNDPDVLVTGNVDKDVIPYYYSLLDVFVFPSHREGFGMCVIEASAMEKPVLDSRAHGCVDAIVEHETGEYVELSARGICKGMEMMLDSSLRQRLGRNGRRRVLNCYDFKVMWPLVGDLYRKILK
;
A
#
# COMPACT_ATOMS: atom_id res chain seq x y z
N MET A 1 19.06 10.59 -18.51
CA MET A 1 19.59 9.49 -17.68
C MET A 1 18.72 8.28 -17.85
N LYS A 2 19.33 7.08 -17.94
CA LYS A 2 18.61 5.81 -18.07
C LYS A 2 18.46 5.12 -16.72
N LEU A 3 17.23 4.86 -16.32
CA LEU A 3 16.86 4.30 -15.02
C LEU A 3 16.25 2.91 -15.20
N ILE A 4 16.76 1.92 -14.46
CA ILE A 4 16.20 0.57 -14.44
C ILE A 4 15.45 0.37 -13.14
N HIS A 5 14.14 0.12 -13.21
CA HIS A 5 13.28 -0.22 -12.06
C HIS A 5 12.99 -1.71 -12.04
N VAL A 6 13.39 -2.40 -10.98
CA VAL A 6 13.31 -3.86 -10.83
C VAL A 6 12.26 -4.25 -9.80
N PHE A 7 11.26 -5.04 -10.20
CA PHE A 7 10.17 -5.54 -9.36
C PHE A 7 10.10 -7.07 -9.43
N SER A 8 9.72 -7.74 -8.34
CA SER A 8 9.45 -9.18 -8.38
C SER A 8 8.12 -9.53 -9.06
N ILE A 9 7.16 -8.60 -9.07
CA ILE A 9 5.86 -8.72 -9.71
C ILE A 9 5.48 -7.40 -10.35
N PHE A 10 4.91 -7.50 -11.56
CA PHE A 10 4.48 -6.33 -12.34
C PHE A 10 3.40 -5.50 -11.61
N GLY A 11 2.46 -6.14 -10.93
CA GLY A 11 1.40 -5.45 -10.20
C GLY A 11 1.88 -4.41 -9.18
N THR A 12 3.14 -4.50 -8.69
CA THR A 12 3.72 -3.45 -7.85
C THR A 12 4.04 -2.19 -8.66
N ALA A 13 4.60 -2.35 -9.88
CA ALA A 13 4.84 -1.22 -10.77
C ALA A 13 3.53 -0.53 -11.15
N GLU A 14 2.54 -1.32 -11.55
CA GLU A 14 1.22 -0.84 -11.94
C GLU A 14 0.48 -0.12 -10.79
N SER A 15 0.57 -0.64 -9.56
CA SER A 15 -0.18 -0.07 -8.44
C SER A 15 0.43 1.22 -7.88
N PHE A 16 1.75 1.39 -7.98
CA PHE A 16 2.43 2.50 -7.29
C PHE A 16 3.11 3.49 -8.22
N PHE A 17 3.30 3.16 -9.50
CA PHE A 17 4.09 3.99 -10.42
C PHE A 17 3.35 4.34 -11.72
N ASP A 18 2.09 3.92 -11.86
CA ASP A 18 1.27 4.29 -13.01
C ASP A 18 1.03 5.81 -13.05
N GLY A 19 1.27 6.44 -14.21
CA GLY A 19 1.29 7.89 -14.38
C GLY A 19 2.54 8.59 -13.81
N GLN A 20 3.10 8.10 -12.70
CA GLN A 20 4.34 8.65 -12.15
C GLN A 20 5.53 8.44 -13.09
N PHE A 21 5.60 7.30 -13.77
CA PHE A 21 6.65 7.07 -14.76
C PHE A 21 6.49 7.97 -15.97
N GLU A 22 5.27 8.23 -16.44
CA GLU A 22 5.02 9.25 -17.49
C GLU A 22 5.55 10.62 -17.06
N TYR A 23 5.25 11.03 -15.83
CA TYR A 23 5.78 12.29 -15.29
C TYR A 23 7.31 12.33 -15.29
N LEU A 24 7.99 11.26 -14.88
CA LEU A 24 9.46 11.17 -14.87
C LEU A 24 10.04 11.14 -16.30
N VAL A 25 9.38 10.47 -17.25
CA VAL A 25 9.76 10.50 -18.67
C VAL A 25 9.68 11.91 -19.22
N ASN A 26 8.64 12.67 -18.88
CA ASN A 26 8.49 14.07 -19.26
C ASN A 26 9.56 15.00 -18.64
N LEU A 27 10.19 14.56 -17.53
CA LEU A 27 11.38 15.24 -16.96
C LEU A 27 12.70 14.85 -17.67
N GLY A 28 12.65 13.99 -18.70
CA GLY A 28 13.80 13.59 -19.50
C GLY A 28 14.52 12.33 -19.02
N TYR A 29 13.89 11.51 -18.15
CA TYR A 29 14.42 10.20 -17.79
C TYR A 29 13.99 9.14 -18.80
N GLU A 30 14.88 8.23 -19.17
CA GLU A 30 14.57 7.00 -19.92
C GLU A 30 14.36 5.88 -18.90
N ILE A 31 13.17 5.28 -18.85
CA ILE A 31 12.82 4.30 -17.82
C ILE A 31 12.65 2.91 -18.45
N VAL A 32 13.33 1.94 -17.85
CA VAL A 32 13.22 0.50 -18.16
C VAL A 32 12.63 -0.20 -16.94
N VAL A 33 11.46 -0.80 -17.12
CA VAL A 33 10.77 -1.59 -16.09
C VAL A 33 11.13 -3.07 -16.27
N VAL A 34 11.59 -3.71 -15.22
CA VAL A 34 11.98 -5.13 -15.19
C VAL A 34 11.13 -5.87 -14.18
N SER A 35 10.36 -6.84 -14.62
CA SER A 35 9.58 -7.73 -13.73
C SER A 35 9.18 -9.02 -14.43
N SER A 36 8.45 -9.90 -13.72
CA SER A 36 7.68 -10.97 -14.39
C SER A 36 6.66 -10.39 -15.35
N ASP A 37 6.35 -11.14 -16.40
CA ASP A 37 5.37 -10.74 -17.42
C ASP A 37 3.94 -10.64 -16.88
N SER A 38 3.11 -9.84 -17.56
CA SER A 38 1.70 -9.61 -17.22
C SER A 38 0.93 -9.18 -18.47
N PRO A 39 -0.35 -9.56 -18.61
CA PRO A 39 -1.21 -9.08 -19.71
C PRO A 39 -1.36 -7.55 -19.76
N LEU A 40 -1.06 -6.84 -18.68
CA LEU A 40 -1.22 -5.39 -18.56
C LEU A 40 0.02 -4.60 -18.99
N VAL A 41 1.13 -5.27 -19.30
CA VAL A 41 2.43 -4.64 -19.60
C VAL A 41 2.32 -3.67 -20.78
N ASP A 42 1.72 -4.10 -21.91
CA ASP A 42 1.68 -3.27 -23.11
C ASP A 42 0.88 -1.98 -22.91
N ALA A 43 -0.25 -2.06 -22.22
CA ALA A 43 -1.07 -0.90 -21.92
C ALA A 43 -0.34 0.07 -20.97
N PHE A 44 0.32 -0.47 -19.96
CA PHE A 44 1.13 0.29 -19.01
C PHE A 44 2.31 1.00 -19.69
N CYS A 45 3.05 0.28 -20.53
CA CYS A 45 4.20 0.84 -21.25
C CYS A 45 3.81 1.97 -22.19
N ARG A 46 2.72 1.80 -22.97
CA ARG A 46 2.20 2.87 -23.83
C ARG A 46 1.77 4.11 -23.05
N ARG A 47 1.04 3.92 -21.93
CA ARG A 47 0.55 5.02 -21.11
C ARG A 47 1.67 5.79 -20.44
N ASN A 48 2.70 5.10 -19.96
CA ASN A 48 3.78 5.71 -19.19
C ASN A 48 5.02 6.09 -20.03
N GLY A 49 5.06 5.76 -21.32
CA GLY A 49 6.23 6.02 -22.18
C GLY A 49 7.50 5.26 -21.75
N VAL A 50 7.33 4.08 -21.13
CA VAL A 50 8.45 3.27 -20.60
C VAL A 50 8.66 2.01 -21.43
N ARG A 51 9.86 1.44 -21.34
CA ARG A 51 10.20 0.16 -21.93
C ARG A 51 10.16 -0.95 -20.88
N PHE A 52 9.66 -2.11 -21.27
CA PHE A 52 9.59 -3.28 -20.39
C PHE A 52 10.58 -4.37 -20.83
N VAL A 53 11.19 -5.02 -19.85
CA VAL A 53 12.05 -6.20 -20.06
C VAL A 53 11.55 -7.32 -19.15
N PRO A 54 10.98 -8.39 -19.71
CA PRO A 54 10.51 -9.52 -18.92
C PRO A 54 11.69 -10.27 -18.29
N LEU A 55 11.67 -10.38 -16.97
CA LEU A 55 12.65 -11.16 -16.22
C LEU A 55 11.98 -11.81 -15.01
N CYS A 56 12.14 -13.12 -14.89
CA CYS A 56 11.64 -13.85 -13.73
C CYS A 56 12.49 -13.54 -12.49
N ILE A 57 12.02 -12.63 -11.65
CA ILE A 57 12.60 -12.36 -10.33
C ILE A 57 11.91 -13.25 -9.32
N PRO A 58 12.65 -14.07 -8.53
CA PRO A 58 12.01 -14.97 -7.57
C PRO A 58 11.29 -14.19 -6.47
N ARG A 59 10.19 -14.78 -5.97
CA ARG A 59 9.42 -14.21 -4.84
C ARG A 59 9.80 -14.82 -3.49
N SER A 60 10.64 -15.82 -3.50
CA SER A 60 11.19 -16.50 -2.32
C SER A 60 12.71 -16.57 -2.44
N VAL A 61 13.38 -16.71 -1.30
CA VAL A 61 14.85 -16.81 -1.24
C VAL A 61 15.28 -18.21 -1.70
N SER A 62 15.58 -18.32 -2.99
CA SER A 62 16.18 -19.52 -3.61
C SER A 62 17.53 -19.13 -4.18
N PRO A 63 18.66 -19.64 -3.65
CA PRO A 63 20.00 -19.22 -4.07
C PRO A 63 20.25 -19.37 -5.57
N SER A 64 19.80 -20.47 -6.18
CA SER A 64 19.96 -20.73 -7.61
C SER A 64 19.15 -19.75 -8.47
N ALA A 65 17.89 -19.48 -8.07
CA ALA A 65 17.03 -18.53 -8.78
C ALA A 65 17.52 -17.09 -8.64
N ILE A 66 18.00 -16.70 -7.44
CA ILE A 66 18.62 -15.39 -7.20
C ILE A 66 19.86 -15.23 -8.08
N THR A 67 20.76 -16.23 -8.11
CA THR A 67 21.98 -16.19 -8.94
C THR A 67 21.63 -16.03 -10.43
N LYS A 68 20.62 -16.75 -10.93
CA LYS A 68 20.14 -16.62 -12.31
C LYS A 68 19.60 -15.21 -12.60
N ALA A 69 18.76 -14.68 -11.70
CA ALA A 69 18.21 -13.33 -11.83
C ALA A 69 19.31 -12.25 -11.79
N VAL A 70 20.27 -12.36 -10.87
CA VAL A 70 21.42 -11.43 -10.78
C VAL A 70 22.27 -11.45 -12.03
N LYS A 71 22.60 -12.63 -12.59
CA LYS A 71 23.35 -12.74 -13.86
C LYS A 71 22.62 -12.05 -15.01
N ALA A 72 21.32 -12.28 -15.15
CA ALA A 72 20.50 -11.65 -16.18
C ALA A 72 20.41 -10.12 -15.99
N LEU A 73 20.23 -9.65 -14.75
CA LEU A 73 20.26 -8.22 -14.43
C LEU A 73 21.62 -7.59 -14.72
N CYS A 74 22.74 -8.25 -14.42
CA CYS A 74 24.07 -7.76 -14.76
C CYS A 74 24.25 -7.59 -16.28
N SER A 75 23.78 -8.56 -17.07
CA SER A 75 23.79 -8.45 -18.54
C SER A 75 22.97 -7.24 -19.01
N LEU A 76 21.74 -7.12 -18.51
CA LEU A 76 20.83 -6.01 -18.87
C LEU A 76 21.44 -4.64 -18.48
N ILE A 77 21.92 -4.49 -17.24
CA ILE A 77 22.53 -3.24 -16.75
C ILE A 77 23.69 -2.78 -17.65
N ARG A 78 24.55 -3.72 -18.08
CA ARG A 78 25.68 -3.42 -18.98
C ARG A 78 25.22 -3.06 -20.39
N THR A 79 24.28 -3.81 -20.95
CA THR A 79 23.72 -3.58 -22.29
C THR A 79 23.02 -2.22 -22.35
N GLU A 80 22.25 -1.88 -21.33
CA GLU A 80 21.52 -0.63 -21.24
C GLU A 80 22.39 0.56 -20.85
N LYS A 81 23.60 0.34 -20.34
CA LYS A 81 24.46 1.39 -19.77
C LYS A 81 23.69 2.22 -18.73
N ALA A 82 23.03 1.53 -17.81
CA ALA A 82 22.15 2.17 -16.84
C ALA A 82 22.88 3.16 -15.93
N ASP A 83 22.36 4.37 -15.81
CA ASP A 83 22.88 5.43 -14.91
C ASP A 83 22.46 5.17 -13.47
N ALA A 84 21.27 4.56 -13.28
CA ALA A 84 20.75 4.20 -11.97
C ALA A 84 19.93 2.91 -12.01
N VAL A 85 19.92 2.18 -10.88
CA VAL A 85 19.10 1.00 -10.67
C VAL A 85 18.28 1.16 -9.40
N PHE A 86 16.97 0.99 -9.55
CA PHE A 86 15.98 1.05 -8.49
C PHE A 86 15.49 -0.36 -8.18
N GLY A 87 15.64 -0.78 -6.94
CA GLY A 87 15.15 -2.08 -6.47
C GLY A 87 13.89 -1.94 -5.64
N HIS A 88 12.84 -2.65 -6.04
CA HIS A 88 11.54 -2.68 -5.36
C HIS A 88 11.23 -4.10 -4.91
N THR A 89 10.39 -4.24 -3.87
CA THR A 89 10.06 -5.52 -3.26
C THR A 89 11.29 -6.20 -2.59
N PRO A 90 11.14 -7.04 -1.57
CA PRO A 90 12.32 -7.55 -0.84
C PRO A 90 13.33 -8.29 -1.73
N VAL A 91 12.90 -9.35 -2.43
CA VAL A 91 13.82 -10.14 -3.29
C VAL A 91 14.19 -9.40 -4.57
N GLY A 92 13.28 -8.58 -5.12
CA GLY A 92 13.58 -7.72 -6.28
C GLY A 92 14.68 -6.71 -5.96
N ALA A 93 14.60 -6.07 -4.80
CA ALA A 93 15.62 -5.14 -4.32
C ALA A 93 16.95 -5.85 -4.04
N LEU A 94 16.93 -7.04 -3.44
CA LEU A 94 18.13 -7.84 -3.23
C LEU A 94 18.86 -8.12 -4.56
N CYS A 95 18.15 -8.65 -5.55
CA CYS A 95 18.74 -8.94 -6.86
C CYS A 95 19.22 -7.67 -7.57
N ALA A 96 18.44 -6.59 -7.54
CA ALA A 96 18.76 -5.32 -8.19
C ALA A 96 20.00 -4.65 -7.58
N MET A 97 20.03 -4.51 -6.24
CA MET A 97 21.15 -3.85 -5.54
C MET A 97 22.43 -4.65 -5.69
N PHE A 98 22.36 -5.98 -5.62
CA PHE A 98 23.53 -6.84 -5.79
C PHE A 98 24.08 -6.76 -7.22
N ALA A 99 23.24 -6.89 -8.25
CA ALA A 99 23.62 -6.78 -9.65
C ALA A 99 24.20 -5.39 -9.97
N ALA A 100 23.55 -4.32 -9.53
CA ALA A 100 24.01 -2.96 -9.73
C ALA A 100 25.37 -2.69 -9.07
N ARG A 101 25.61 -3.24 -7.87
CA ARG A 101 26.90 -3.17 -7.18
C ARG A 101 27.99 -3.89 -7.95
N MET A 102 27.72 -5.10 -8.46
CA MET A 102 28.65 -5.87 -9.30
C MET A 102 28.98 -5.17 -10.62
N CYS A 103 28.03 -4.46 -11.20
CA CYS A 103 28.24 -3.71 -12.45
C CYS A 103 28.83 -2.31 -12.24
N GLY A 104 29.14 -1.89 -11.01
CA GLY A 104 29.73 -0.59 -10.70
C GLY A 104 28.77 0.59 -10.89
N VAL A 105 27.43 0.36 -10.93
CA VAL A 105 26.45 1.44 -11.02
C VAL A 105 26.58 2.36 -9.81
N LYS A 106 26.73 3.66 -10.05
CA LYS A 106 26.93 4.64 -8.97
C LYS A 106 25.63 4.86 -8.17
N ASN A 107 24.51 5.03 -8.85
CA ASN A 107 23.22 5.32 -8.23
C ASN A 107 22.42 4.03 -8.03
N ARG A 108 22.40 3.52 -6.82
CA ARG A 108 21.70 2.30 -6.42
C ARG A 108 20.66 2.64 -5.39
N VAL A 109 19.39 2.64 -5.80
CA VAL A 109 18.27 3.13 -4.99
C VAL A 109 17.40 1.96 -4.54
N TYR A 110 17.30 1.79 -3.23
CA TYR A 110 16.39 0.82 -2.64
C TYR A 110 15.08 1.51 -2.20
N TYR A 111 13.95 1.15 -2.83
CA TYR A 111 12.61 1.54 -2.38
C TYR A 111 12.10 0.54 -1.35
N ARG A 112 12.02 0.95 -0.08
CA ARG A 112 11.49 0.14 1.02
C ARG A 112 10.00 0.37 1.14
N HIS A 113 9.21 -0.53 0.52
CA HIS A 113 7.75 -0.51 0.53
C HIS A 113 7.13 -1.06 1.82
N GLY A 114 7.91 -1.50 2.75
CA GLY A 114 7.53 -2.11 4.02
C GLY A 114 8.56 -3.12 4.47
N VAL A 115 8.46 -3.56 5.71
CA VAL A 115 9.34 -4.57 6.29
C VAL A 115 8.51 -5.71 6.88
N ILE A 116 8.90 -6.95 6.59
CA ILE A 116 8.12 -8.12 7.00
C ILE A 116 8.52 -8.68 8.37
N TYR A 117 9.72 -8.36 8.85
CA TYR A 117 10.27 -8.93 10.08
C TYR A 117 9.61 -8.40 11.36
N THR A 118 8.86 -7.30 11.30
CA THR A 118 8.23 -6.68 12.47
C THR A 118 7.16 -7.57 13.12
N THR A 119 6.47 -8.37 12.32
CA THR A 119 5.47 -9.34 12.81
C THR A 119 6.06 -10.74 13.03
N MET A 120 7.35 -10.93 12.77
CA MET A 120 8.04 -12.21 12.94
C MET A 120 8.71 -12.33 14.32
N ARG A 121 8.95 -13.57 14.77
CA ARG A 121 9.63 -13.88 16.04
C ARG A 121 10.83 -14.79 15.83
N GLY A 122 11.73 -14.80 16.81
CA GLY A 122 12.88 -15.70 16.87
C GLY A 122 13.80 -15.60 15.65
N LEU A 123 14.36 -16.74 15.20
CA LEU A 123 15.35 -16.82 14.13
C LEU A 123 14.84 -16.23 12.80
N LYS A 124 13.57 -16.42 12.47
CA LYS A 124 12.97 -15.82 11.25
C LYS A 124 13.10 -14.31 11.24
N ARG A 125 12.78 -13.64 12.37
CA ARG A 125 12.94 -12.18 12.50
C ARG A 125 14.39 -11.76 12.23
N THR A 126 15.35 -12.46 12.82
CA THR A 126 16.78 -12.15 12.64
C THR A 126 17.21 -12.28 11.19
N ILE A 127 16.81 -13.37 10.50
CA ILE A 127 17.15 -13.61 9.09
C ILE A 127 16.63 -12.46 8.22
N PHE A 128 15.34 -12.14 8.30
CA PHE A 128 14.76 -11.09 7.46
C PHE A 128 15.25 -9.68 7.81
N LYS A 129 15.53 -9.41 9.09
CA LYS A 129 16.17 -8.16 9.52
C LYS A 129 17.60 -8.04 8.96
N THR A 130 18.36 -9.15 8.93
CA THR A 130 19.70 -9.18 8.35
C THR A 130 19.68 -9.02 6.83
N GLU A 131 18.71 -9.63 6.14
CA GLU A 131 18.45 -9.41 4.72
C GLU A 131 18.20 -7.93 4.40
N GLU A 132 17.29 -7.28 5.13
CA GLU A 132 17.01 -5.85 5.00
C GLU A 132 18.26 -4.98 5.18
N LYS A 133 19.06 -5.27 6.21
CA LYS A 133 20.33 -4.60 6.47
C LYS A 133 21.32 -4.79 5.33
N PHE A 134 21.42 -6.02 4.80
CA PHE A 134 22.29 -6.34 3.69
C PHE A 134 21.89 -5.58 2.41
N VAL A 135 20.61 -5.61 2.03
CA VAL A 135 20.10 -4.87 0.86
C VAL A 135 20.38 -3.37 0.99
N ALA A 136 20.10 -2.80 2.15
CA ALA A 136 20.35 -1.38 2.41
C ALA A 136 21.86 -1.03 2.39
N SER A 137 22.75 -1.97 2.77
CA SER A 137 24.20 -1.74 2.70
C SER A 137 24.71 -1.62 1.26
N LEU A 138 24.09 -2.33 0.32
CA LEU A 138 24.44 -2.28 -1.10
C LEU A 138 23.91 -1.00 -1.78
N ALA A 139 22.85 -0.41 -1.26
CA ALA A 139 22.24 0.80 -1.79
C ALA A 139 23.08 2.06 -1.46
N THR A 140 23.05 3.05 -2.35
CA THR A 140 23.56 4.41 -2.10
C THR A 140 22.49 5.30 -1.48
N SER A 141 21.24 5.02 -1.78
CA SER A 141 20.06 5.74 -1.26
C SER A 141 18.95 4.74 -0.94
N VAL A 142 18.23 4.98 0.16
CA VAL A 142 17.06 4.18 0.58
C VAL A 142 15.85 5.11 0.67
N VAL A 143 14.86 4.87 -0.16
CA VAL A 143 13.59 5.60 -0.14
C VAL A 143 12.58 4.79 0.65
N ASN A 144 12.18 5.30 1.82
CA ASN A 144 11.15 4.69 2.66
C ASN A 144 9.80 5.30 2.30
N VAL A 145 8.76 4.48 2.22
CA VAL A 145 7.41 4.96 1.89
C VAL A 145 6.70 5.63 3.07
N SER A 146 7.32 5.66 4.26
CA SER A 146 6.76 6.35 5.44
C SER A 146 7.85 6.79 6.41
N HIS A 147 7.55 7.83 7.19
CA HIS A 147 8.47 8.32 8.23
C HIS A 147 8.66 7.31 9.36
N SER A 148 7.62 6.55 9.72
CA SER A 148 7.71 5.50 10.75
C SER A 148 8.63 4.37 10.32
N LEU A 149 8.62 3.96 9.04
CA LEU A 149 9.59 2.99 8.51
C LEU A 149 11.00 3.54 8.50
N SER A 150 11.18 4.81 8.17
CA SER A 150 12.49 5.47 8.22
C SER A 150 13.04 5.48 9.65
N ARG A 151 12.21 5.86 10.64
CA ARG A 151 12.59 5.81 12.08
C ARG A 151 12.90 4.39 12.54
N LEU A 152 12.05 3.42 12.17
CA LEU A 152 12.28 2.00 12.48
C LEU A 152 13.62 1.52 11.92
N ALA A 153 13.96 1.89 10.69
CA ALA A 153 15.22 1.50 10.06
C ALA A 153 16.45 2.05 10.81
N ILE A 154 16.36 3.25 11.38
CA ILE A 154 17.42 3.83 12.21
C ILE A 154 17.51 3.07 13.55
N ILE A 155 16.39 2.90 14.25
CA ILE A 155 16.33 2.22 15.55
C ILE A 155 16.87 0.79 15.44
N ASP A 156 16.50 0.10 14.38
CA ASP A 156 16.91 -1.28 14.12
C ASP A 156 18.30 -1.41 13.50
N GLY A 157 18.98 -0.30 13.21
CA GLY A 157 20.34 -0.29 12.65
C GLY A 157 20.43 -0.92 11.25
N LEU A 158 19.38 -0.73 10.42
CA LEU A 158 19.37 -1.26 9.06
C LEU A 158 20.28 -0.46 8.14
N ASN A 159 20.34 0.85 8.29
CA ASN A 159 21.23 1.76 7.57
C ASN A 159 21.27 3.12 8.28
N GLY A 160 22.31 3.91 7.99
CA GLY A 160 22.46 5.26 8.53
C GLY A 160 21.45 6.27 8.00
N VAL A 161 21.26 7.36 8.73
CA VAL A 161 20.32 8.43 8.42
C VAL A 161 20.65 9.15 7.09
N GLU A 162 21.93 9.24 6.76
CA GLU A 162 22.45 9.93 5.57
C GLU A 162 21.99 9.31 4.24
N LYS A 163 21.60 8.03 4.28
CA LYS A 163 21.09 7.29 3.11
C LYS A 163 19.57 7.32 2.99
N GLN A 164 18.85 7.80 4.00
CA GLN A 164 17.41 7.67 4.07
C GLN A 164 16.67 8.88 3.51
N TYR A 165 15.63 8.58 2.74
CA TYR A 165 14.73 9.57 2.16
C TYR A 165 13.28 9.11 2.37
N VAL A 166 12.39 10.08 2.54
CA VAL A 166 10.93 9.92 2.49
C VAL A 166 10.40 11.02 1.58
N ILE A 167 9.46 10.71 0.71
CA ILE A 167 8.85 11.68 -0.19
C ILE A 167 7.72 12.38 0.55
N GLY A 168 7.82 13.69 0.73
CA GLY A 168 6.78 14.48 1.42
C GLY A 168 6.36 13.86 2.75
N HIS A 169 5.07 13.60 2.90
CA HIS A 169 4.48 12.97 4.09
C HIS A 169 4.48 11.43 4.04
N GLY A 170 5.06 10.83 3.01
CA GLY A 170 5.08 9.39 2.79
C GLY A 170 4.43 8.99 1.47
N THR A 171 4.25 7.69 1.27
CA THR A 171 3.87 7.00 0.02
C THR A 171 4.96 6.98 -1.05
N CYS A 172 4.70 6.24 -2.16
CA CYS A 172 5.61 6.20 -3.32
C CYS A 172 5.33 7.33 -4.32
N GLY A 173 4.09 7.81 -4.40
CA GLY A 173 3.68 8.76 -5.43
C GLY A 173 2.29 9.34 -5.25
N GLY A 174 1.60 9.02 -4.13
CA GLY A 174 0.26 9.54 -3.86
C GLY A 174 -0.86 8.84 -4.61
N ILE A 175 -2.01 9.52 -4.71
CA ILE A 175 -3.22 9.05 -5.39
C ILE A 175 -3.84 10.17 -6.24
N ASP A 176 -4.71 9.83 -7.18
CA ASP A 176 -5.54 10.80 -7.89
C ASP A 176 -6.79 11.12 -7.04
N ALA A 177 -6.64 12.11 -6.16
CA ALA A 177 -7.73 12.54 -5.29
C ALA A 177 -8.69 13.56 -5.96
N GLN A 178 -8.34 14.05 -7.14
CA GLN A 178 -9.15 15.04 -7.84
C GLN A 178 -10.11 14.41 -8.87
N ASN A 179 -9.71 13.28 -9.48
CA ASN A 179 -10.51 12.66 -10.53
C ASN A 179 -11.01 11.26 -10.14
N ILE A 180 -10.16 10.39 -9.55
CA ILE A 180 -10.52 9.00 -9.24
C ILE A 180 -11.17 8.93 -7.86
N PHE A 181 -10.45 9.35 -6.81
CA PHE A 181 -10.96 9.31 -5.43
C PHE A 181 -11.60 10.65 -5.06
N ASN A 182 -12.66 11.00 -5.78
CA ASN A 182 -13.40 12.25 -5.60
C ASN A 182 -14.90 11.98 -5.39
N PRO A 183 -15.45 12.23 -4.18
CA PRO A 183 -16.86 11.96 -3.88
C PRO A 183 -17.83 12.77 -4.74
N ASP A 184 -17.41 13.95 -5.22
CA ASP A 184 -18.25 14.80 -6.05
C ASP A 184 -18.44 14.26 -7.49
N LEU A 185 -17.55 13.34 -7.93
CA LEU A 185 -17.58 12.74 -9.28
C LEU A 185 -18.21 11.35 -9.30
N ILE A 186 -18.71 10.85 -8.19
CA ILE A 186 -19.35 9.54 -8.11
C ILE A 186 -20.73 9.58 -8.81
N ASP A 187 -20.89 8.72 -9.80
CA ASP A 187 -22.17 8.51 -10.48
C ASP A 187 -23.20 7.92 -9.50
N LYS A 188 -24.23 8.69 -9.21
CA LYS A 188 -25.25 8.33 -8.22
C LYS A 188 -26.08 7.12 -8.64
N VAL A 189 -26.30 6.89 -9.93
CA VAL A 189 -27.08 5.75 -10.43
C VAL A 189 -26.27 4.47 -10.23
N LYS A 190 -24.99 4.48 -10.63
CA LYS A 190 -24.09 3.35 -10.39
C LYS A 190 -23.92 3.05 -8.89
N LEU A 191 -23.82 4.09 -8.06
CA LEU A 191 -23.71 3.94 -6.61
C LEU A 191 -24.97 3.28 -6.03
N LEU A 192 -26.17 3.71 -6.42
CA LEU A 192 -27.43 3.10 -5.98
C LEU A 192 -27.52 1.63 -6.40
N THR A 193 -27.22 1.32 -7.66
CA THR A 193 -27.17 -0.06 -8.16
C THR A 193 -26.20 -0.92 -7.37
N LEU A 194 -25.00 -0.38 -7.04
CA LEU A 194 -24.02 -1.10 -6.23
C LEU A 194 -24.49 -1.30 -4.79
N LYS A 195 -25.19 -0.31 -4.22
CA LYS A 195 -25.80 -0.37 -2.90
C LYS A 195 -26.84 -1.49 -2.81
N GLU A 196 -27.78 -1.52 -3.76
CA GLU A 196 -28.81 -2.55 -3.88
C GLU A 196 -28.21 -3.95 -4.09
N LYS A 197 -27.22 -4.07 -4.97
CA LYS A 197 -26.51 -5.34 -5.23
C LYS A 197 -25.89 -5.92 -3.97
N ASN A 198 -25.42 -5.08 -3.05
CA ASN A 198 -24.84 -5.50 -1.77
C ASN A 198 -25.89 -5.57 -0.64
N GLY A 199 -27.17 -5.41 -0.91
CA GLY A 199 -28.25 -5.49 0.09
C GLY A 199 -28.17 -4.41 1.17
N LEU A 200 -27.55 -3.25 0.87
CA LEU A 200 -27.39 -2.15 1.81
C LEU A 200 -28.62 -1.22 1.77
N THR A 201 -29.09 -0.79 2.94
CA THR A 201 -30.19 0.15 3.08
C THR A 201 -29.71 1.55 3.52
N HIS A 202 -30.59 2.53 3.59
CA HIS A 202 -30.26 3.85 4.11
C HIS A 202 -30.17 3.90 5.65
N ALA A 203 -30.69 2.87 6.32
CA ALA A 203 -30.64 2.75 7.78
C ALA A 203 -29.35 2.11 8.29
N ASP A 204 -28.57 1.46 7.40
CA ASP A 204 -27.36 0.77 7.78
C ASP A 204 -26.21 1.73 8.10
N VAL A 205 -25.47 1.43 9.19
CA VAL A 205 -24.14 1.99 9.42
C VAL A 205 -23.13 1.02 8.82
N VAL A 206 -22.43 1.44 7.77
CA VAL A 206 -21.53 0.57 7.01
C VAL A 206 -20.08 0.79 7.44
N PHE A 207 -19.54 -0.16 8.21
CA PHE A 207 -18.11 -0.26 8.46
C PHE A 207 -17.46 -1.00 7.30
N GLY A 208 -16.31 -0.52 6.82
CA GLY A 208 -15.65 -1.14 5.68
C GLY A 208 -14.15 -1.27 5.81
N PHE A 209 -13.63 -2.25 5.12
CA PHE A 209 -12.20 -2.50 4.94
C PHE A 209 -11.91 -2.67 3.43
N CYS A 210 -10.76 -2.23 2.96
CA CYS A 210 -10.32 -2.47 1.59
C CYS A 210 -8.89 -3.03 1.58
N GLY A 211 -8.71 -4.18 0.93
CA GLY A 211 -7.42 -4.85 0.81
C GLY A 211 -7.52 -6.37 0.81
N ARG A 212 -6.38 -7.05 0.87
CA ARG A 212 -6.34 -8.51 0.97
C ARG A 212 -6.95 -8.98 2.29
N ILE A 213 -7.83 -9.94 2.24
CA ILE A 213 -8.44 -10.55 3.43
C ILE A 213 -7.46 -11.57 4.00
N CYS A 214 -6.71 -11.17 5.04
CA CYS A 214 -5.65 -11.97 5.65
C CYS A 214 -5.41 -11.60 7.13
N ASN A 215 -4.58 -12.40 7.82
CA ASN A 215 -4.27 -12.18 9.22
C ASN A 215 -3.46 -10.89 9.44
N ASP A 216 -2.45 -10.63 8.60
CA ASP A 216 -1.63 -9.41 8.67
C ASP A 216 -2.45 -8.09 8.63
N LYS A 217 -3.66 -8.16 8.04
CA LYS A 217 -4.57 -7.01 7.94
C LYS A 217 -5.56 -6.90 9.11
N GLY A 218 -5.46 -7.78 10.12
CA GLY A 218 -6.32 -7.74 11.30
C GLY A 218 -7.77 -8.12 11.02
N ILE A 219 -8.02 -8.89 9.95
CA ILE A 219 -9.38 -9.29 9.58
C ILE A 219 -10.04 -10.17 10.65
N PRO A 220 -9.34 -11.13 11.31
CA PRO A 220 -9.95 -11.87 12.41
C PRO A 220 -10.45 -10.97 13.53
N GLU A 221 -9.64 -10.00 13.94
CA GLU A 221 -9.96 -9.03 14.99
C GLU A 221 -11.11 -8.10 14.59
N LEU A 222 -11.15 -7.70 13.31
CA LEU A 222 -12.21 -6.85 12.77
C LEU A 222 -13.58 -7.56 12.77
N VAL A 223 -13.60 -8.83 12.34
CA VAL A 223 -14.84 -9.63 12.31
C VAL A 223 -15.35 -9.87 13.74
N ASP A 224 -14.46 -10.18 14.68
CA ASP A 224 -14.84 -10.35 16.09
C ASP A 224 -15.31 -9.02 16.72
N ALA A 225 -14.68 -7.91 16.36
CA ALA A 225 -15.11 -6.57 16.80
C ALA A 225 -16.52 -6.23 16.31
N PHE A 226 -16.81 -6.56 15.07
CA PHE A 226 -18.14 -6.34 14.50
C PHE A 226 -19.22 -7.21 15.17
N GLU A 227 -18.90 -8.46 15.49
CA GLU A 227 -19.79 -9.33 16.29
C GLU A 227 -20.06 -8.74 17.67
N PHE A 228 -19.01 -8.25 18.37
CA PHE A 228 -19.17 -7.57 19.66
C PHE A 228 -20.02 -6.29 19.54
N PHE A 229 -19.82 -5.52 18.47
CA PHE A 229 -20.59 -4.32 18.21
C PHE A 229 -22.08 -4.63 18.04
N LYS A 230 -22.44 -5.62 17.21
CA LYS A 230 -23.83 -6.05 17.01
C LYS A 230 -24.47 -6.57 18.29
N GLY A 231 -23.73 -7.35 19.08
CA GLY A 231 -24.21 -7.84 20.37
C GLY A 231 -24.50 -6.75 21.39
N LYS A 232 -23.74 -5.65 21.34
CA LYS A 232 -23.90 -4.47 22.22
C LYS A 232 -24.99 -3.51 21.75
N TYR A 233 -25.19 -3.41 20.44
CA TYR A 233 -26.13 -2.47 19.80
C TYR A 233 -27.09 -3.21 18.86
N PRO A 234 -27.95 -4.09 19.38
CA PRO A 234 -28.84 -4.93 18.56
C PRO A 234 -29.88 -4.12 17.76
N ASP A 235 -30.22 -2.90 18.22
CA ASP A 235 -31.18 -2.02 17.56
C ASP A 235 -30.55 -1.18 16.43
N ILE A 236 -29.23 -1.22 16.25
CA ILE A 236 -28.54 -0.50 15.18
C ILE A 236 -28.35 -1.46 13.99
N SER A 237 -28.95 -1.11 12.85
CA SER A 237 -28.67 -1.80 11.61
C SER A 237 -27.24 -1.47 11.16
N ALA A 238 -26.34 -2.45 11.22
CA ALA A 238 -24.95 -2.29 10.85
C ALA A 238 -24.50 -3.36 9.85
N LYS A 239 -23.59 -3.00 8.95
CA LYS A 239 -22.98 -3.92 7.99
C LYS A 239 -21.46 -3.79 8.02
N LEU A 240 -20.76 -4.90 7.82
CA LEU A 240 -19.33 -4.96 7.63
C LEU A 240 -19.02 -5.32 6.17
N LEU A 241 -18.47 -4.38 5.41
CA LEU A 241 -18.14 -4.57 4.00
C LEU A 241 -16.63 -4.77 3.83
N LEU A 242 -16.23 -6.00 3.48
CA LEU A 242 -14.85 -6.40 3.24
C LEU A 242 -14.58 -6.38 1.72
N ILE A 243 -13.87 -5.34 1.26
CA ILE A 243 -13.58 -5.11 -0.16
C ILE A 243 -12.24 -5.75 -0.50
N GLY A 244 -12.26 -6.91 -1.16
CA GLY A 244 -11.06 -7.63 -1.56
C GLY A 244 -11.18 -9.15 -1.49
N GLY A 245 -10.16 -9.81 -2.03
CA GLY A 245 -10.08 -11.27 -2.07
C GLY A 245 -9.31 -11.87 -0.88
N PHE A 246 -9.58 -13.14 -0.60
CA PHE A 246 -8.83 -13.90 0.38
C PHE A 246 -7.38 -14.14 -0.08
N ASP A 247 -6.43 -13.85 0.80
CA ASP A 247 -5.02 -14.19 0.55
C ASP A 247 -4.77 -15.69 0.79
N ILE A 248 -4.01 -16.31 -0.13
CA ILE A 248 -3.69 -17.74 -0.05
C ILE A 248 -2.51 -18.00 0.91
N ARG A 249 -1.59 -17.05 1.07
CA ARG A 249 -0.34 -17.24 1.82
C ARG A 249 -0.48 -16.95 3.30
N ASP A 250 -1.25 -15.89 3.63
CA ASP A 250 -1.53 -15.45 4.99
C ASP A 250 -3.06 -15.46 5.23
N GLY A 251 -3.71 -16.50 4.72
CA GLY A 251 -5.17 -16.61 4.76
C GLY A 251 -5.72 -16.74 6.18
N VAL A 252 -6.89 -16.16 6.39
CA VAL A 252 -7.69 -16.38 7.60
C VAL A 252 -8.14 -17.84 7.69
N SER A 253 -8.36 -18.34 8.92
CA SER A 253 -8.77 -19.73 9.16
C SER A 253 -10.12 -20.06 8.51
N GLU A 254 -10.34 -21.34 8.18
CA GLU A 254 -11.63 -21.79 7.63
C GLU A 254 -12.80 -21.57 8.62
N ALA A 255 -12.52 -21.61 9.92
CA ALA A 255 -13.51 -21.25 10.94
C ALA A 255 -13.95 -19.78 10.79
N LYS A 256 -13.00 -18.86 10.62
CA LYS A 256 -13.27 -17.44 10.43
C LYS A 256 -13.99 -17.17 9.10
N LYS A 257 -13.63 -17.87 8.03
CA LYS A 257 -14.34 -17.78 6.74
C LYS A 257 -15.79 -18.26 6.84
N ARG A 258 -16.05 -19.33 7.64
CA ARG A 258 -17.42 -19.80 7.92
C ARG A 258 -18.20 -18.77 8.73
N GLN A 259 -17.60 -18.16 9.76
CA GLN A 259 -18.21 -17.08 10.54
C GLN A 259 -18.67 -15.95 9.62
N MET A 260 -17.78 -15.44 8.75
CA MET A 260 -18.12 -14.40 7.79
C MET A 260 -19.24 -14.80 6.82
N ARG A 261 -19.23 -16.04 6.31
CA ARG A 261 -20.28 -16.52 5.38
C ARG A 261 -21.64 -16.74 6.04
N ASN A 262 -21.67 -17.08 7.32
CA ASN A 262 -22.90 -17.36 8.06
C ASN A 262 -23.53 -16.08 8.64
N ASP A 263 -22.81 -14.97 8.68
CA ASP A 263 -23.32 -13.70 9.16
C ASP A 263 -23.83 -12.86 7.97
N PRO A 264 -25.16 -12.63 7.86
CA PRO A 264 -25.75 -11.88 6.75
C PRO A 264 -25.35 -10.39 6.74
N ASP A 265 -24.75 -9.92 7.81
CA ASP A 265 -24.28 -8.53 7.96
C ASP A 265 -22.81 -8.36 7.58
N VAL A 266 -22.10 -9.46 7.28
CA VAL A 266 -20.71 -9.45 6.80
C VAL A 266 -20.68 -9.72 5.30
N LEU A 267 -20.34 -8.72 4.55
CA LEU A 267 -20.32 -8.75 3.08
C LEU A 267 -18.88 -8.84 2.57
N VAL A 268 -18.57 -9.83 1.75
CA VAL A 268 -17.25 -10.03 1.14
C VAL A 268 -17.37 -9.89 -0.38
N THR A 269 -16.74 -8.89 -0.96
CA THR A 269 -16.89 -8.60 -2.39
C THR A 269 -16.08 -9.51 -3.30
N GLY A 270 -15.00 -10.14 -2.78
CA GLY A 270 -13.94 -10.69 -3.63
C GLY A 270 -13.09 -9.58 -4.27
N ASN A 271 -12.28 -9.94 -5.26
CA ASN A 271 -11.48 -8.96 -5.98
C ASN A 271 -12.38 -8.00 -6.76
N VAL A 272 -12.08 -6.72 -6.68
CA VAL A 272 -12.83 -5.63 -7.32
C VAL A 272 -11.90 -4.90 -8.27
N ASP A 273 -12.42 -4.51 -9.43
CA ASP A 273 -11.69 -3.69 -10.39
C ASP A 273 -11.41 -2.30 -9.84
N LYS A 274 -10.25 -1.75 -10.17
CA LYS A 274 -9.78 -0.45 -9.64
C LYS A 274 -10.79 0.68 -9.84
N ASP A 275 -11.46 0.70 -11.00
CA ASP A 275 -12.43 1.73 -11.37
C ASP A 275 -13.70 1.72 -10.50
N VAL A 276 -13.98 0.60 -9.82
CA VAL A 276 -15.17 0.43 -8.97
C VAL A 276 -14.84 0.69 -7.48
N ILE A 277 -13.55 0.66 -7.10
CA ILE A 277 -13.12 0.88 -5.70
C ILE A 277 -13.66 2.21 -5.13
N PRO A 278 -13.62 3.37 -5.83
CA PRO A 278 -14.16 4.62 -5.29
C PRO A 278 -15.66 4.55 -4.94
N TYR A 279 -16.42 3.77 -5.72
CA TYR A 279 -17.84 3.54 -5.43
C TYR A 279 -18.02 2.71 -4.15
N TYR A 280 -17.18 1.69 -3.94
CA TYR A 280 -17.22 0.93 -2.69
C TYR A 280 -16.85 1.80 -1.49
N TYR A 281 -15.83 2.66 -1.57
CA TYR A 281 -15.56 3.62 -0.50
C TYR A 281 -16.77 4.52 -0.24
N SER A 282 -17.50 4.95 -1.29
CA SER A 282 -18.69 5.79 -1.13
C SER A 282 -19.81 5.11 -0.35
N LEU A 283 -19.90 3.78 -0.37
CA LEU A 283 -20.89 3.02 0.41
C LEU A 283 -20.60 3.02 1.92
N LEU A 284 -19.37 3.32 2.34
CA LEU A 284 -18.96 3.24 3.74
C LEU A 284 -19.37 4.48 4.53
N ASP A 285 -19.68 4.29 5.81
CA ASP A 285 -19.75 5.35 6.80
C ASP A 285 -18.42 5.52 7.54
N VAL A 286 -17.69 4.41 7.75
CA VAL A 286 -16.42 4.38 8.47
C VAL A 286 -15.48 3.38 7.78
N PHE A 287 -14.26 3.80 7.53
CA PHE A 287 -13.20 2.92 7.07
C PHE A 287 -12.39 2.38 8.27
N VAL A 288 -12.26 1.07 8.37
CA VAL A 288 -11.57 0.40 9.49
C VAL A 288 -10.37 -0.37 8.95
N PHE A 289 -9.17 -0.01 9.40
CA PHE A 289 -7.93 -0.56 8.90
C PHE A 289 -7.01 -1.07 10.03
N PRO A 290 -7.36 -2.20 10.68
CA PRO A 290 -6.65 -2.71 11.85
C PRO A 290 -5.43 -3.55 11.45
N SER A 291 -4.57 -3.03 10.58
CA SER A 291 -3.43 -3.78 10.07
C SER A 291 -2.34 -3.96 11.13
N HIS A 292 -1.72 -5.13 11.19
CA HIS A 292 -0.57 -5.40 12.07
C HIS A 292 0.73 -4.80 11.56
N ARG A 293 0.82 -4.55 10.25
CA ARG A 293 1.97 -3.89 9.59
C ARG A 293 1.60 -3.36 8.23
N GLU A 294 2.20 -2.22 7.89
CA GLU A 294 2.09 -1.59 6.58
C GLU A 294 3.41 -0.98 6.11
N GLY A 295 3.47 -0.68 4.81
CA GLY A 295 4.42 0.29 4.30
C GLY A 295 3.97 1.72 4.57
N PHE A 296 2.72 2.02 4.14
CA PHE A 296 2.08 3.32 4.32
C PHE A 296 0.56 3.23 4.52
N GLY A 297 -0.13 2.21 3.99
CA GLY A 297 -1.59 2.11 4.05
C GLY A 297 -2.27 2.99 2.99
N MET A 298 -2.05 2.69 1.70
CA MET A 298 -2.64 3.45 0.60
C MET A 298 -4.17 3.53 0.68
N CYS A 299 -4.83 2.42 1.06
CA CYS A 299 -6.29 2.38 1.22
C CYS A 299 -6.81 3.40 2.25
N VAL A 300 -5.99 3.78 3.24
CA VAL A 300 -6.34 4.79 4.24
C VAL A 300 -6.48 6.16 3.60
N ILE A 301 -5.51 6.56 2.76
CA ILE A 301 -5.59 7.85 2.07
C ILE A 301 -6.64 7.84 0.95
N GLU A 302 -6.91 6.68 0.32
CA GLU A 302 -8.02 6.52 -0.64
C GLU A 302 -9.37 6.73 0.05
N ALA A 303 -9.62 6.07 1.19
CA ALA A 303 -10.82 6.26 1.99
C ALA A 303 -10.96 7.70 2.49
N SER A 304 -9.86 8.30 2.98
CA SER A 304 -9.83 9.70 3.41
C SER A 304 -10.13 10.66 2.27
N ALA A 305 -9.64 10.38 1.04
CA ALA A 305 -9.97 11.16 -0.16
C ALA A 305 -11.47 11.14 -0.47
N MET A 306 -12.13 10.01 -0.18
CA MET A 306 -13.59 9.82 -0.32
C MET A 306 -14.37 10.29 0.91
N GLU A 307 -13.78 11.16 1.75
CA GLU A 307 -14.38 11.73 2.96
C GLU A 307 -14.82 10.68 4.00
N LYS A 308 -14.16 9.52 4.04
CA LYS A 308 -14.47 8.52 5.07
C LYS A 308 -13.60 8.73 6.30
N PRO A 309 -14.21 8.82 7.50
CA PRO A 309 -13.45 8.79 8.75
C PRO A 309 -12.74 7.44 8.87
N VAL A 310 -11.55 7.45 9.41
CA VAL A 310 -10.68 6.27 9.49
C VAL A 310 -10.49 5.82 10.93
N LEU A 311 -10.66 4.53 11.17
CA LEU A 311 -10.17 3.82 12.34
C LEU A 311 -8.93 3.03 11.93
N ASP A 312 -7.76 3.40 12.41
CA ASP A 312 -6.48 2.79 12.04
C ASP A 312 -5.76 2.18 13.24
N SER A 313 -4.81 1.31 12.99
CA SER A 313 -3.93 0.77 14.04
C SER A 313 -2.69 1.64 14.24
N ARG A 314 -2.02 1.49 15.40
CA ARG A 314 -0.72 2.15 15.65
C ARG A 314 0.47 1.36 15.09
N ALA A 315 0.27 0.56 14.06
CA ALA A 315 1.34 -0.16 13.39
C ALA A 315 2.25 0.79 12.58
N HIS A 316 3.51 0.38 12.36
CA HIS A 316 4.39 1.12 11.46
C HIS A 316 3.76 1.21 10.05
N GLY A 317 3.86 2.38 9.45
CA GLY A 317 3.21 2.70 8.18
C GLY A 317 1.78 3.25 8.36
N CYS A 318 0.96 2.65 9.21
CA CYS A 318 -0.39 3.14 9.54
C CYS A 318 -0.34 4.52 10.22
N VAL A 319 0.57 4.69 11.19
CA VAL A 319 0.70 5.95 11.96
C VAL A 319 1.10 7.18 11.13
N ASP A 320 1.44 7.02 9.87
CA ASP A 320 1.78 8.13 8.98
C ASP A 320 0.56 8.57 8.12
N ALA A 321 -0.44 7.69 7.98
CA ALA A 321 -1.55 7.91 7.06
C ALA A 321 -2.63 8.86 7.64
N ILE A 322 -2.87 8.84 8.95
CA ILE A 322 -3.83 9.72 9.63
C ILE A 322 -3.16 10.66 10.64
N VAL A 323 -3.89 11.70 11.03
CA VAL A 323 -3.61 12.53 12.19
C VAL A 323 -4.70 12.28 13.21
N GLU A 324 -4.33 11.74 14.38
CA GLU A 324 -5.26 11.35 15.45
C GLU A 324 -6.12 12.54 15.87
N HIS A 325 -7.41 12.33 16.10
CA HIS A 325 -8.45 13.30 16.45
C HIS A 325 -8.77 14.35 15.37
N GLU A 326 -7.99 14.39 14.28
CA GLU A 326 -8.17 15.35 13.19
C GLU A 326 -8.73 14.69 11.91
N THR A 327 -8.14 13.57 11.47
CA THR A 327 -8.49 12.88 10.23
C THR A 327 -8.90 11.43 10.42
N GLY A 328 -8.78 10.92 11.64
CA GLY A 328 -9.12 9.57 12.05
C GLY A 328 -8.79 9.33 13.51
N GLU A 329 -9.04 8.12 13.97
CA GLU A 329 -8.73 7.67 15.32
C GLU A 329 -7.93 6.38 15.30
N TYR A 330 -6.99 6.22 16.25
CA TYR A 330 -6.32 4.95 16.40
C TYR A 330 -7.12 4.02 17.33
N VAL A 331 -7.13 2.75 16.95
CA VAL A 331 -7.72 1.68 17.75
C VAL A 331 -6.65 0.71 18.24
N GLU A 332 -6.87 0.14 19.41
CA GLU A 332 -6.09 -1.01 19.86
C GLU A 332 -6.39 -2.22 18.97
N LEU A 333 -5.34 -2.94 18.56
CA LEU A 333 -5.44 -4.15 17.73
C LEU A 333 -5.99 -5.34 18.54
N SER A 334 -7.24 -5.20 18.95
CA SER A 334 -8.03 -6.23 19.60
C SER A 334 -9.50 -6.06 19.20
N ALA A 335 -10.28 -7.14 19.23
CA ALA A 335 -11.70 -7.06 18.92
C ALA A 335 -12.44 -6.01 19.78
N ARG A 336 -12.09 -5.92 21.07
CA ARG A 336 -12.68 -4.91 21.97
C ARG A 336 -12.22 -3.50 21.65
N GLY A 337 -10.94 -3.30 21.30
CA GLY A 337 -10.41 -1.99 20.96
C GLY A 337 -11.01 -1.45 19.66
N ILE A 338 -11.13 -2.30 18.64
CA ILE A 338 -11.77 -1.94 17.37
C ILE A 338 -13.27 -1.66 17.58
N CYS A 339 -13.96 -2.47 18.37
CA CYS A 339 -15.37 -2.25 18.73
C CYS A 339 -15.58 -0.88 19.39
N LYS A 340 -14.73 -0.48 20.34
CA LYS A 340 -14.78 0.87 20.96
C LYS A 340 -14.61 1.99 19.92
N GLY A 341 -13.73 1.79 18.94
CA GLY A 341 -13.61 2.72 17.81
C GLY A 341 -14.90 2.81 16.99
N MET A 342 -15.52 1.66 16.68
CA MET A 342 -16.81 1.62 15.98
C MET A 342 -17.91 2.36 16.76
N GLU A 343 -17.95 2.19 18.10
CA GLU A 343 -18.88 2.90 19.00
C GLU A 343 -18.72 4.42 18.92
N MET A 344 -17.48 4.91 18.94
CA MET A 344 -17.20 6.35 18.80
C MET A 344 -17.73 6.89 17.48
N MET A 345 -17.68 6.09 16.42
CA MET A 345 -18.14 6.47 15.08
C MET A 345 -19.67 6.40 14.91
N LEU A 346 -20.44 6.11 15.96
CA LEU A 346 -21.90 6.31 15.93
C LEU A 346 -22.27 7.81 15.93
N ASP A 347 -21.40 8.68 16.42
CA ASP A 347 -21.54 10.12 16.29
C ASP A 347 -21.32 10.57 14.82
N SER A 348 -22.41 10.92 14.17
CA SER A 348 -22.40 11.37 12.76
C SER A 348 -21.64 12.69 12.57
N SER A 349 -21.62 13.56 13.57
CA SER A 349 -20.90 14.84 13.52
C SER A 349 -19.40 14.62 13.55
N LEU A 350 -18.94 13.67 14.37
CA LEU A 350 -17.55 13.23 14.43
C LEU A 350 -17.14 12.63 13.07
N ARG A 351 -17.94 11.70 12.51
CA ARG A 351 -17.66 11.10 11.19
C ARG A 351 -17.47 12.17 10.11
N GLN A 352 -18.40 13.11 10.02
CA GLN A 352 -18.34 14.18 9.00
C GLN A 352 -17.12 15.08 9.18
N ARG A 353 -16.77 15.41 10.42
CA ARG A 353 -15.60 16.26 10.73
C ARG A 353 -14.31 15.57 10.32
N LEU A 354 -14.12 14.32 10.76
CA LEU A 354 -12.91 13.55 10.46
C LEU A 354 -12.79 13.28 8.94
N GLY A 355 -13.87 12.90 8.27
CA GLY A 355 -13.87 12.64 6.84
C GLY A 355 -13.48 13.87 6.01
N ARG A 356 -14.11 15.04 6.26
CA ARG A 356 -13.75 16.29 5.58
C ARG A 356 -12.31 16.73 5.81
N ASN A 357 -11.83 16.58 7.02
CA ASN A 357 -10.43 16.87 7.36
C ASN A 357 -9.48 15.90 6.66
N GLY A 358 -9.85 14.60 6.61
CA GLY A 358 -9.12 13.56 5.90
C GLY A 358 -8.93 13.92 4.42
N ARG A 359 -10.02 14.25 3.71
CA ARG A 359 -9.96 14.69 2.32
C ARG A 359 -9.07 15.92 2.13
N ARG A 360 -9.23 16.94 2.98
CA ARG A 360 -8.39 18.14 2.91
C ARG A 360 -6.91 17.81 3.06
N ARG A 361 -6.55 16.93 3.99
CA ARG A 361 -5.16 16.45 4.17
C ARG A 361 -4.67 15.72 2.93
N VAL A 362 -5.48 14.83 2.34
CA VAL A 362 -5.08 14.09 1.14
C VAL A 362 -4.82 15.04 -0.04
N LEU A 363 -5.70 15.99 -0.31
CA LEU A 363 -5.52 16.97 -1.37
C LEU A 363 -4.24 17.81 -1.20
N ASN A 364 -3.88 18.13 0.04
CA ASN A 364 -2.71 18.96 0.34
C ASN A 364 -1.38 18.18 0.43
N CYS A 365 -1.42 16.87 0.71
CA CYS A 365 -0.22 16.10 1.04
C CYS A 365 0.02 14.90 0.13
N TYR A 366 -1.02 14.31 -0.47
CA TYR A 366 -0.93 13.01 -1.14
C TYR A 366 -1.52 12.96 -2.54
N ASP A 367 -2.12 14.07 -3.03
CA ASP A 367 -2.57 14.15 -4.42
C ASP A 367 -1.38 14.13 -5.39
N PHE A 368 -1.54 13.52 -6.56
CA PHE A 368 -0.50 13.42 -7.58
C PHE A 368 0.14 14.77 -7.92
N LYS A 369 -0.66 15.85 -7.97
CA LYS A 369 -0.15 17.19 -8.27
C LYS A 369 0.83 17.71 -7.22
N VAL A 370 0.70 17.24 -5.97
CA VAL A 370 1.62 17.57 -4.87
C VAL A 370 2.80 16.59 -4.83
N MET A 371 2.53 15.30 -4.99
CA MET A 371 3.54 14.26 -4.78
C MET A 371 4.55 14.14 -5.92
N TRP A 372 4.12 14.21 -7.18
CA TRP A 372 5.03 14.00 -8.30
C TRP A 372 6.14 15.05 -8.42
N PRO A 373 5.91 16.36 -8.18
CA PRO A 373 6.99 17.33 -8.06
C PRO A 373 8.02 16.94 -6.99
N LEU A 374 7.57 16.47 -5.82
CA LEU A 374 8.47 16.00 -4.76
C LEU A 374 9.26 14.74 -5.16
N VAL A 375 8.65 13.84 -5.95
CA VAL A 375 9.36 12.71 -6.57
C VAL A 375 10.45 13.20 -7.50
N GLY A 376 10.15 14.14 -8.40
CA GLY A 376 11.12 14.74 -9.32
C GLY A 376 12.30 15.41 -8.60
N ASP A 377 12.01 16.14 -7.51
CA ASP A 377 13.03 16.75 -6.65
C ASP A 377 13.92 15.70 -5.98
N LEU A 378 13.32 14.63 -5.47
CA LEU A 378 14.09 13.53 -4.89
C LEU A 378 15.01 12.89 -5.93
N TYR A 379 14.50 12.60 -7.15
CA TYR A 379 15.32 11.98 -8.21
C TYR A 379 16.49 12.88 -8.58
N ARG A 380 16.28 14.19 -8.76
CA ARG A 380 17.38 15.16 -8.98
C ARG A 380 18.41 15.18 -7.85
N LYS A 381 17.97 14.98 -6.61
CA LYS A 381 18.84 14.97 -5.42
C LYS A 381 19.70 13.72 -5.32
N ILE A 382 19.13 12.53 -5.61
CA ILE A 382 19.80 11.24 -5.39
C ILE A 382 20.54 10.71 -6.62
N LEU A 383 20.25 11.21 -7.81
CA LEU A 383 20.89 10.85 -9.08
C LEU A 383 21.97 11.90 -9.41
N LYS A 384 23.20 11.59 -9.05
CA LYS A 384 24.36 12.49 -9.29
C LYS A 384 25.27 11.95 -10.38
#